data_c180935685c2921b745659e653747c5f
#
_entry.id   c180935685c2921b745659e653747c5f
#
_cell.length_a   1.000
_cell.length_b   1.000
_cell.length_c   1.000
_cell.angle_alpha   90.00
_cell.angle_beta   90.00
_cell.angle_gamma   90.00
#
_symmetry.space_group_name_H-M   'P 1'
#
loop_
_entity.id
_entity.type
_entity.pdbx_description
1 polymer ?
#
loop_
_entity_poly.entity_id
_entity_poly.type
_entity_poly.pdbx_seq_one_letter_code
_entity_poly.pdbx_strand_id
1 'polypeptide(L)'
;DKVVLVTGVSSGIGLGVAKEFARAGAHVAGCSRKSPDDASVQAFREVVEQEGVRSFYRPADVTDAEELKGFVEDTVRTFGRIDMVVSNAGMNVFEGAEGCTEERWHYNLDLNLASHWRLARLCKPYLEKSGEGVLLLMTSNHAFSSIPGCFPYNVTKTAITGLVRSLAI
;
A
#
# COMPACT_ATOMS: atom_id res chain seq x y z
N ASP A 1 -14.87 -16.18 -1.78
CA ASP A 1 -14.01 -15.30 -2.57
C ASP A 1 -13.51 -14.15 -1.68
N LYS A 2 -12.22 -14.11 -1.39
CA LYS A 2 -11.58 -13.04 -0.61
C LYS A 2 -11.11 -11.93 -1.55
N VAL A 3 -11.07 -10.70 -1.06
CA VAL A 3 -10.59 -9.52 -1.79
C VAL A 3 -9.43 -8.89 -1.03
N VAL A 4 -8.29 -8.73 -1.70
CA VAL A 4 -7.14 -7.99 -1.17
C VAL A 4 -6.96 -6.66 -1.90
N LEU A 5 -6.72 -5.61 -1.14
CA LEU A 5 -6.38 -4.28 -1.64
C LEU A 5 -4.88 -4.06 -1.42
N VAL A 6 -4.15 -3.74 -2.50
CA VAL A 6 -2.68 -3.56 -2.48
C VAL A 6 -2.31 -2.21 -3.06
N THR A 7 -1.51 -1.41 -2.34
CA THR A 7 -0.97 -0.16 -2.88
C THR A 7 0.43 -0.36 -3.47
N GLY A 8 0.72 0.31 -4.58
CA GLY A 8 2.04 0.25 -5.24
C GLY A 8 2.25 -1.01 -6.09
N VAL A 9 1.23 -1.41 -6.88
CA VAL A 9 1.24 -2.67 -7.66
C VAL A 9 1.99 -2.61 -8.99
N SER A 10 2.45 -1.44 -9.42
CA SER A 10 3.08 -1.29 -10.74
C SER A 10 4.46 -1.92 -10.87
N SER A 11 5.11 -2.31 -9.77
CA SER A 11 6.43 -2.93 -9.80
C SER A 11 6.81 -3.56 -8.45
N GLY A 12 7.95 -4.27 -8.44
CA GLY A 12 8.64 -4.70 -7.24
C GLY A 12 7.78 -5.54 -6.28
N ILE A 13 7.86 -5.22 -4.99
CA ILE A 13 7.20 -6.00 -3.92
C ILE A 13 5.68 -5.99 -4.09
N GLY A 14 5.07 -4.83 -4.40
CA GLY A 14 3.61 -4.74 -4.55
C GLY A 14 3.06 -5.60 -5.67
N LEU A 15 3.75 -5.67 -6.82
CA LEU A 15 3.39 -6.57 -7.91
C LEU A 15 3.53 -8.04 -7.50
N GLY A 16 4.64 -8.39 -6.81
CA GLY A 16 4.85 -9.73 -6.28
C GLY A 16 3.79 -10.16 -5.28
N VAL A 17 3.41 -9.27 -4.37
CA VAL A 17 2.33 -9.49 -3.40
C VAL A 17 0.99 -9.73 -4.11
N ALA A 18 0.65 -8.90 -5.10
CA ALA A 18 -0.57 -9.07 -5.89
C ALA A 18 -0.63 -10.45 -6.55
N LYS A 19 0.49 -10.89 -7.14
CA LYS A 19 0.61 -12.23 -7.76
C LYS A 19 0.37 -13.34 -6.74
N GLU A 20 1.00 -13.30 -5.58
CA GLU A 20 0.88 -14.38 -4.59
C GLU A 20 -0.54 -14.45 -3.99
N PHE A 21 -1.21 -13.31 -3.77
CA PHE A 21 -2.62 -13.33 -3.37
C PHE A 21 -3.55 -13.87 -4.46
N ALA A 22 -3.29 -13.53 -5.72
CA ALA A 22 -4.02 -14.11 -6.85
C ALA A 22 -3.86 -15.63 -6.93
N ARG A 23 -2.63 -16.15 -6.76
CA ARG A 23 -2.34 -17.59 -6.68
C ARG A 23 -3.06 -18.29 -5.54
N ALA A 24 -3.28 -17.56 -4.44
CA ALA A 24 -4.07 -18.05 -3.30
C ALA A 24 -5.60 -17.95 -3.52
N GLY A 25 -6.05 -17.53 -4.71
CA GLY A 25 -7.45 -17.44 -5.08
C GLY A 25 -8.16 -16.15 -4.65
N ALA A 26 -7.43 -15.13 -4.23
CA ALA A 26 -8.03 -13.84 -3.88
C ALA A 26 -8.17 -12.93 -5.11
N HIS A 27 -9.26 -12.19 -5.21
CA HIS A 27 -9.38 -11.06 -6.13
C HIS A 27 -8.48 -9.90 -5.65
N VAL A 28 -7.87 -9.18 -6.58
CA VAL A 28 -6.89 -8.15 -6.23
C VAL A 28 -7.29 -6.78 -6.75
N ALA A 29 -7.45 -5.83 -5.84
CA ALA A 29 -7.52 -4.40 -6.16
C ALA A 29 -6.15 -3.76 -6.00
N GLY A 30 -5.67 -3.06 -7.01
CA GLY A 30 -4.37 -2.41 -7.02
C GLY A 30 -4.42 -0.93 -7.37
N CYS A 31 -3.52 -0.13 -6.79
CA CYS A 31 -3.29 1.24 -7.22
C CYS A 31 -1.81 1.57 -7.37
N SER A 32 -1.53 2.55 -8.18
CA SER A 32 -0.26 3.27 -8.28
C SER A 32 -0.51 4.61 -9.01
N ARG A 33 0.51 5.45 -9.15
CA ARG A 33 0.40 6.72 -9.89
C ARG A 33 0.40 6.56 -11.41
N LYS A 34 0.52 5.34 -11.92
CA LYS A 34 0.58 5.06 -13.36
C LYS A 34 -0.78 5.16 -14.02
N SER A 35 -0.79 5.60 -15.29
CA SER A 35 -2.01 5.53 -16.12
C SER A 35 -2.49 4.09 -16.26
N PRO A 36 -3.81 3.85 -16.39
CA PRO A 36 -4.36 2.52 -16.67
C PRO A 36 -3.77 1.82 -17.91
N ASP A 37 -3.25 2.60 -18.86
CA ASP A 37 -2.67 2.10 -20.12
C ASP A 37 -1.16 1.85 -20.02
N ASP A 38 -0.52 2.14 -18.88
CA ASP A 38 0.91 1.89 -18.65
C ASP A 38 1.19 0.39 -18.68
N ALA A 39 2.28 0.00 -19.34
CA ALA A 39 2.67 -1.41 -19.48
C ALA A 39 2.81 -2.15 -18.13
N SER A 40 3.24 -1.45 -17.09
CA SER A 40 3.35 -2.03 -15.75
C SER A 40 1.98 -2.32 -15.10
N VAL A 41 0.93 -1.58 -15.47
CA VAL A 41 -0.43 -1.83 -15.05
C VAL A 41 -1.03 -3.00 -15.83
N GLN A 42 -0.71 -3.12 -17.12
CA GLN A 42 -1.09 -4.31 -17.89
C GLN A 42 -0.45 -5.56 -17.31
N ALA A 43 0.84 -5.51 -16.98
CA ALA A 43 1.54 -6.62 -16.33
C ALA A 43 0.90 -7.00 -14.97
N PHE A 44 0.46 -6.02 -14.17
CA PHE A 44 -0.29 -6.29 -12.94
C PHE A 44 -1.59 -7.05 -13.23
N ARG A 45 -2.38 -6.62 -14.22
CA ARG A 45 -3.63 -7.31 -14.59
C ARG A 45 -3.35 -8.74 -15.06
N GLU A 46 -2.38 -8.90 -15.96
CA GLU A 46 -2.00 -10.21 -16.50
C GLU A 46 -1.62 -11.20 -15.40
N VAL A 47 -0.73 -10.81 -14.46
CA VAL A 47 -0.27 -11.73 -13.40
C VAL A 47 -1.39 -12.09 -12.40
N VAL A 48 -2.41 -11.27 -12.27
CA VAL A 48 -3.58 -11.57 -11.44
C VAL A 48 -4.57 -12.45 -12.18
N GLU A 49 -4.93 -12.07 -13.41
CA GLU A 49 -5.99 -12.74 -14.19
C GLU A 49 -5.58 -14.09 -14.71
N GLN A 50 -4.28 -14.35 -14.92
CA GLN A 50 -3.72 -15.67 -15.24
C GLN A 50 -4.04 -16.75 -14.18
N GLU A 51 -4.26 -16.33 -12.94
CA GLU A 51 -4.62 -17.23 -11.84
C GLU A 51 -6.14 -17.49 -11.73
N GLY A 52 -6.93 -17.00 -12.71
CA GLY A 52 -8.39 -17.21 -12.78
C GLY A 52 -9.20 -16.35 -11.82
N VAL A 53 -8.59 -15.31 -11.23
CA VAL A 53 -9.24 -14.35 -10.34
C VAL A 53 -9.38 -12.98 -11.01
N ARG A 54 -10.17 -12.08 -10.42
CA ARG A 54 -10.43 -10.76 -10.99
C ARG A 54 -9.41 -9.75 -10.49
N SER A 55 -8.92 -8.88 -11.38
CA SER A 55 -8.18 -7.68 -11.04
C SER A 55 -9.09 -6.45 -11.06
N PHE A 56 -8.74 -5.44 -10.26
CA PHE A 56 -9.22 -4.07 -10.38
C PHE A 56 -8.05 -3.12 -10.21
N TYR A 57 -7.95 -2.12 -11.04
CA TYR A 57 -6.92 -1.10 -10.95
C TYR A 57 -7.50 0.31 -11.02
N ARG A 58 -7.03 1.19 -10.13
CA ARG A 58 -7.31 2.63 -10.19
C ARG A 58 -5.99 3.40 -10.00
N PRO A 59 -5.68 4.41 -10.86
CA PRO A 59 -4.59 5.33 -10.59
C PRO A 59 -4.89 6.13 -9.31
N ALA A 60 -3.93 6.14 -8.39
CA ALA A 60 -4.03 6.93 -7.17
C ALA A 60 -2.64 7.22 -6.59
N ASP A 61 -2.42 8.47 -6.19
CA ASP A 61 -1.33 8.86 -5.31
C ASP A 61 -1.78 8.65 -3.85
N VAL A 62 -1.07 7.81 -3.12
CA VAL A 62 -1.40 7.50 -1.71
C VAL A 62 -1.19 8.68 -0.77
N THR A 63 -0.51 9.74 -1.21
CA THR A 63 -0.36 10.99 -0.47
C THR A 63 -1.61 11.89 -0.61
N ASP A 64 -2.37 11.71 -1.68
CA ASP A 64 -3.66 12.38 -1.87
C ASP A 64 -4.79 11.61 -1.16
N ALA A 65 -5.41 12.26 -0.17
CA ALA A 65 -6.44 11.64 0.66
C ALA A 65 -7.72 11.31 -0.12
N GLU A 66 -8.10 12.14 -1.10
CA GLU A 66 -9.32 11.92 -1.90
C GLU A 66 -9.11 10.84 -2.97
N GLU A 67 -7.92 10.80 -3.59
CA GLU A 67 -7.58 9.72 -4.52
C GLU A 67 -7.54 8.37 -3.81
N LEU A 68 -6.93 8.31 -2.63
CA LEU A 68 -6.87 7.10 -1.81
C LEU A 68 -8.26 6.65 -1.35
N LYS A 69 -9.12 7.59 -0.93
CA LYS A 69 -10.52 7.31 -0.58
C LYS A 69 -11.29 6.76 -1.79
N GLY A 70 -11.18 7.42 -2.94
CA GLY A 70 -11.82 6.96 -4.16
C GLY A 70 -11.36 5.56 -4.58
N PHE A 71 -10.09 5.20 -4.37
CA PHE A 71 -9.61 3.85 -4.64
C PHE A 71 -10.28 2.80 -3.74
N VAL A 72 -10.42 3.09 -2.45
CA VAL A 72 -11.14 2.20 -1.51
C VAL A 72 -12.61 2.06 -1.89
N GLU A 73 -13.30 3.17 -2.17
CA GLU A 73 -14.72 3.17 -2.55
C GLU A 73 -14.97 2.39 -3.85
N ASP A 74 -14.13 2.59 -4.87
CA ASP A 74 -14.25 1.86 -6.14
C ASP A 74 -13.92 0.37 -6.00
N THR A 75 -12.99 0.00 -5.11
CA THR A 75 -12.73 -1.39 -4.77
C THR A 75 -13.98 -2.05 -4.18
N VAL A 76 -14.63 -1.38 -3.23
CA VAL A 76 -15.86 -1.88 -2.62
C VAL A 76 -17.00 -1.93 -3.64
N ARG A 77 -17.12 -0.95 -4.53
CA ARG A 77 -18.12 -0.95 -5.60
C ARG A 77 -17.91 -2.13 -6.55
N THR A 78 -16.67 -2.49 -6.84
CA THR A 78 -16.30 -3.56 -7.79
C THR A 78 -16.49 -4.96 -7.21
N PHE A 79 -16.13 -5.16 -5.95
CA PHE A 79 -16.08 -6.49 -5.33
C PHE A 79 -17.09 -6.70 -4.19
N GLY A 80 -17.67 -5.62 -3.65
CA GLY A 80 -18.63 -5.67 -2.53
C GLY A 80 -17.99 -5.84 -1.15
N ARG A 81 -16.66 -6.05 -1.08
CA ARG A 81 -15.94 -6.34 0.17
C ARG A 81 -14.46 -5.99 0.09
N ILE A 82 -13.81 -5.90 1.23
CA ILE A 82 -12.35 -5.92 1.42
C ILE A 82 -12.07 -6.81 2.63
N ASP A 83 -11.25 -7.85 2.42
CA ASP A 83 -10.87 -8.81 3.47
C ASP A 83 -9.45 -8.56 3.97
N MET A 84 -8.58 -8.11 3.07
CA MET A 84 -7.18 -7.88 3.39
C MET A 84 -6.70 -6.58 2.74
N VAL A 85 -5.81 -5.90 3.42
CA VAL A 85 -5.17 -4.68 2.94
C VAL A 85 -3.66 -4.83 3.07
N VAL A 86 -2.93 -4.57 1.98
CA VAL A 86 -1.48 -4.47 1.98
C VAL A 86 -1.08 -3.05 1.60
N SER A 87 -0.76 -2.26 2.59
CA SER A 87 -0.25 -0.90 2.41
C SER A 87 1.25 -0.98 2.15
N ASN A 88 1.61 -1.00 0.86
CA ASN A 88 2.98 -1.24 0.40
C ASN A 88 3.59 -0.02 -0.31
N ALA A 89 2.80 0.85 -0.95
CA ALA A 89 3.32 2.02 -1.66
C ALA A 89 4.28 2.83 -0.77
N GLY A 90 5.42 3.16 -1.30
CA GLY A 90 6.47 3.89 -0.61
C GLY A 90 7.69 4.08 -1.49
N MET A 91 8.62 4.88 -1.03
CA MET A 91 9.87 5.16 -1.74
C MET A 91 11.01 5.36 -0.74
N ASN A 92 12.20 4.90 -1.11
CA ASN A 92 13.41 5.20 -0.37
C ASN A 92 13.76 6.69 -0.55
N VAL A 93 13.74 7.44 0.54
CA VAL A 93 14.15 8.84 0.60
C VAL A 93 15.39 8.89 1.48
N PHE A 94 16.56 8.97 0.85
CA PHE A 94 17.86 8.91 1.49
C PHE A 94 18.59 10.24 1.25
N GLU A 95 18.51 11.14 2.25
CA GLU A 95 19.06 12.50 2.17
C GLU A 95 20.17 12.75 3.22
N GLY A 96 20.19 11.94 4.28
CA GLY A 96 21.00 12.23 5.46
C GLY A 96 20.34 13.29 6.37
N ALA A 97 20.60 13.23 7.68
CA ALA A 97 19.93 14.11 8.65
C ALA A 97 20.30 15.58 8.47
N GLU A 98 21.53 15.89 8.04
CA GLU A 98 22.01 17.26 7.86
C GLU A 98 21.58 17.88 6.52
N GLY A 99 21.42 17.05 5.47
CA GLY A 99 21.07 17.49 4.12
C GLY A 99 19.57 17.51 3.81
N CYS A 100 18.76 16.89 4.65
CA CYS A 100 17.32 16.75 4.39
C CYS A 100 16.60 18.09 4.53
N THR A 101 15.89 18.51 3.49
CA THR A 101 15.04 19.69 3.53
C THR A 101 13.71 19.41 4.22
N GLU A 102 13.04 20.46 4.73
CA GLU A 102 11.68 20.36 5.31
C GLU A 102 10.69 19.75 4.31
N GLU A 103 10.77 20.12 3.04
CA GLU A 103 9.93 19.56 1.97
C GLU A 103 10.12 18.06 1.82
N ARG A 104 11.38 17.60 1.77
CA ARG A 104 11.70 16.17 1.66
C ARG A 104 11.29 15.39 2.91
N TRP A 105 11.46 16.00 4.08
CA TRP A 105 10.99 15.46 5.34
C TRP A 105 9.48 15.24 5.34
N HIS A 106 8.69 16.27 5.03
CA HIS A 106 7.23 16.19 4.99
C HIS A 106 6.73 15.23 3.92
N TYR A 107 7.32 15.25 2.73
CA TYR A 107 6.98 14.29 1.69
C TYR A 107 7.22 12.84 2.13
N ASN A 108 8.36 12.57 2.79
CA ASN A 108 8.67 11.24 3.28
C ASN A 108 7.68 10.78 4.38
N LEU A 109 7.34 11.67 5.32
CA LEU A 109 6.33 11.38 6.34
C LEU A 109 4.96 11.08 5.71
N ASP A 110 4.57 11.86 4.72
CA ASP A 110 3.27 11.71 4.09
C ASP A 110 3.18 10.41 3.28
N LEU A 111 4.19 10.14 2.45
CA LEU A 111 4.25 8.95 1.61
C LEU A 111 4.46 7.66 2.41
N ASN A 112 5.47 7.62 3.28
CA ASN A 112 5.94 6.37 3.92
C ASN A 112 5.33 6.09 5.29
N LEU A 113 4.50 7.00 5.84
CA LEU A 113 3.85 6.82 7.14
C LEU A 113 2.37 7.21 7.13
N ALA A 114 2.04 8.45 6.81
CA ALA A 114 0.67 8.94 6.91
C ALA A 114 -0.29 8.22 5.93
N SER A 115 0.19 7.84 4.74
CA SER A 115 -0.58 7.05 3.78
C SER A 115 -1.04 5.71 4.37
N HIS A 116 -0.19 5.03 5.15
CA HIS A 116 -0.53 3.78 5.81
C HIS A 116 -1.66 3.96 6.83
N TRP A 117 -1.59 5.03 7.64
CA TRP A 117 -2.64 5.36 8.61
C TRP A 117 -3.96 5.74 7.92
N ARG A 118 -3.91 6.57 6.86
CA ARG A 118 -5.10 6.96 6.09
C ARG A 118 -5.80 5.72 5.50
N LEU A 119 -5.03 4.84 4.88
CA LEU A 119 -5.57 3.61 4.29
C LEU A 119 -6.18 2.69 5.35
N ALA A 120 -5.51 2.50 6.48
CA ALA A 120 -6.02 1.72 7.61
C ALA A 120 -7.38 2.25 8.07
N ARG A 121 -7.50 3.56 8.28
CA ARG A 121 -8.74 4.22 8.69
C ARG A 121 -9.87 4.05 7.67
N LEU A 122 -9.57 4.18 6.38
CA LEU A 122 -10.55 4.05 5.30
C LEU A 122 -11.05 2.60 5.15
N CYS A 123 -10.18 1.63 5.35
CA CYS A 123 -10.51 0.22 5.16
C CYS A 123 -11.09 -0.45 6.41
N LYS A 124 -10.90 0.14 7.61
CA LYS A 124 -11.35 -0.43 8.90
C LYS A 124 -12.79 -0.96 8.88
N PRO A 125 -13.82 -0.21 8.42
CA PRO A 125 -15.19 -0.70 8.45
C PRO A 125 -15.42 -1.97 7.61
N TYR A 126 -14.68 -2.11 6.52
CA TYR A 126 -14.78 -3.26 5.63
C TYR A 126 -14.05 -4.47 6.18
N LEU A 127 -12.88 -4.27 6.79
CA LEU A 127 -12.12 -5.31 7.47
C LEU A 127 -12.89 -5.88 8.67
N GLU A 128 -13.53 -5.03 9.47
CA GLU A 128 -14.41 -5.46 10.56
C GLU A 128 -15.60 -6.28 10.05
N LYS A 129 -16.23 -5.80 8.97
CA LYS A 129 -17.37 -6.50 8.35
C LYS A 129 -16.97 -7.86 7.75
N SER A 130 -15.73 -8.05 7.35
CA SER A 130 -15.24 -9.33 6.81
C SER A 130 -15.19 -10.44 7.87
N GLY A 131 -15.10 -10.09 9.15
CA GLY A 131 -14.98 -11.00 10.30
C GLY A 131 -13.55 -11.57 10.50
N GLU A 132 -12.72 -11.56 9.47
CA GLU A 132 -11.34 -12.06 9.47
C GLU A 132 -10.41 -11.06 8.78
N GLY A 133 -10.65 -9.76 9.02
CA GLY A 133 -9.92 -8.68 8.37
C GLY A 133 -8.43 -8.67 8.71
N VAL A 134 -7.57 -8.51 7.70
CA VAL A 134 -6.12 -8.44 7.87
C VAL A 134 -5.58 -7.13 7.30
N LEU A 135 -4.75 -6.45 8.07
CA LEU A 135 -4.03 -5.25 7.66
C LEU A 135 -2.52 -5.47 7.75
N LEU A 136 -1.83 -5.40 6.61
CA LEU A 136 -0.38 -5.49 6.51
C LEU A 136 0.19 -4.12 6.12
N LEU A 137 1.14 -3.61 6.92
CA LEU A 137 1.84 -2.36 6.66
C LEU A 137 3.31 -2.65 6.33
N MET A 138 3.76 -2.22 5.15
CA MET A 138 5.12 -2.49 4.70
C MET A 138 6.12 -1.59 5.42
N THR A 139 6.89 -2.16 6.33
CA THR A 139 8.03 -1.52 6.97
C THR A 139 9.34 -1.87 6.25
N SER A 140 10.46 -1.89 6.93
CA SER A 140 11.79 -2.17 6.39
C SER A 140 12.71 -2.72 7.49
N ASN A 141 13.79 -3.41 7.09
CA ASN A 141 14.91 -3.69 7.99
C ASN A 141 15.55 -2.40 8.55
N HIS A 142 15.43 -1.28 7.81
CA HIS A 142 15.86 0.05 8.28
C HIS A 142 15.01 0.61 9.44
N ALA A 143 13.95 -0.06 9.84
CA ALA A 143 13.25 0.21 11.09
C ALA A 143 14.04 -0.23 12.33
N PHE A 144 14.99 -1.17 12.17
CA PHE A 144 15.76 -1.79 13.26
C PHE A 144 17.26 -1.56 13.13
N SER A 145 17.76 -1.43 11.90
CA SER A 145 19.17 -1.21 11.61
C SER A 145 19.32 -0.19 10.48
N SER A 146 19.98 0.93 10.75
CA SER A 146 20.15 2.01 9.78
C SER A 146 21.52 1.97 9.11
N ILE A 147 21.64 2.65 8.00
CA ILE A 147 22.89 2.89 7.24
C ILE A 147 23.12 4.39 7.10
N PRO A 148 24.36 4.83 6.82
CA PRO A 148 24.62 6.24 6.51
C PRO A 148 23.69 6.77 5.42
N GLY A 149 23.19 7.98 5.58
CA GLY A 149 22.30 8.64 4.63
C GLY A 149 20.84 8.18 4.62
N CYS A 150 20.47 7.15 5.38
CA CYS A 150 19.11 6.56 5.36
C CYS A 150 18.00 7.45 5.93
N PHE A 151 18.34 8.59 6.52
CA PHE A 151 17.35 9.57 6.98
C PHE A 151 16.74 10.32 5.76
N PRO A 152 15.42 10.60 5.77
CA PRO A 152 14.40 10.39 6.78
C PRO A 152 13.64 9.05 6.67
N TYR A 153 13.99 8.20 5.71
CA TYR A 153 13.29 6.95 5.44
C TYR A 153 13.24 6.00 6.66
N ASN A 154 14.37 5.79 7.33
CA ASN A 154 14.44 4.93 8.51
C ASN A 154 13.50 5.38 9.64
N VAL A 155 13.31 6.70 9.82
CA VAL A 155 12.40 7.26 10.83
C VAL A 155 10.96 6.82 10.57
N THR A 156 10.47 6.97 9.34
CA THR A 156 9.11 6.57 8.98
C THR A 156 8.91 5.07 9.10
N LYS A 157 9.88 4.27 8.67
CA LYS A 157 9.78 2.82 8.74
C LYS A 157 9.84 2.29 10.18
N THR A 158 10.56 2.98 11.08
CA THR A 158 10.50 2.73 12.53
C THR A 158 9.13 3.12 13.10
N ALA A 159 8.59 4.28 12.71
CA ALA A 159 7.29 4.77 13.18
C ALA A 159 6.13 3.82 12.84
N ILE A 160 6.20 3.09 11.72
CA ILE A 160 5.20 2.08 11.35
C ILE A 160 5.04 1.02 12.45
N THR A 161 6.09 0.66 13.16
CA THR A 161 6.00 -0.32 14.26
C THR A 161 5.12 0.20 15.40
N GLY A 162 5.20 1.50 15.71
CA GLY A 162 4.30 2.17 16.65
C GLY A 162 2.87 2.26 16.14
N LEU A 163 2.71 2.58 14.86
CA LEU A 163 1.39 2.64 14.21
C LEU A 163 0.68 1.29 14.28
N VAL A 164 1.37 0.18 13.97
CA VAL A 164 0.81 -1.18 14.05
C VAL A 164 0.31 -1.48 15.46
N ARG A 165 1.10 -1.17 16.50
CA ARG A 165 0.70 -1.38 17.90
C ARG A 165 -0.57 -0.59 18.26
N SER A 166 -0.68 0.65 17.76
CA SER A 166 -1.85 1.51 18.02
C SER A 166 -3.10 1.04 17.26
N LEU A 167 -2.95 0.39 16.11
CA LEU A 167 -4.07 -0.11 15.31
C LEU A 167 -4.54 -1.51 15.76
N ALA A 168 -3.74 -2.23 16.53
CA ALA A 168 -4.03 -3.59 17.00
C ALA A 168 -4.81 -3.63 18.33
N ILE A 169 -5.11 -2.48 18.94
CA ILE A 169 -5.93 -2.34 20.14
C ILE A 169 -7.38 -2.08 19.71
#